data_1b77f53449b1e5c8fb3ceac6c2937d3f
#
_entry.id   1b77f53449b1e5c8fb3ceac6c2937d3f
#
_cell.length_a   1.000
_cell.length_b   1.000
_cell.length_c   1.000
_cell.angle_alpha   90.00
_cell.angle_beta   90.00
_cell.angle_gamma   90.00
#
_symmetry.space_group_name_H-M   'P 1'
#
loop_
_entity.id
_entity.type
_entity.pdbx_description
1 polymer ?
#
loop_
_entity_poly.entity_id
_entity_poly.type
_entity_poly.pdbx_seq_one_letter_code
_entity_poly.pdbx_strand_id
1 'polypeptide(L)'
;MADLYFWASKLIGFFLEPLHALGLLTALTLVTLSRWRPRARQIGVLCLLVSWGLLGALPLWHTLLGTLEQQKVRPTTLPDQIAGIIVLGGALDSGGIHQQHGVVALNSAAERMTEALTLMRIYPNVPVVFSGYSGELRTRGASEAHLALQFFDETWGSTDRILLEDQSRNTVENARYTEALIADLSPHPWLLVTSAFHMPRAHAIFSDTRLTTIPYPVDYRSMHPSDSRWFNLLDGATLATLLIHEWVGLTVYRVFQSD
;
A
#
# COMPACT_ATOMS: atom_id res chain seq x y z
N MET A 1 4.32 25.43 5.11
CA MET A 1 4.38 24.30 6.07
C MET A 1 4.08 22.96 5.39
N ALA A 2 3.08 22.84 4.52
CA ALA A 2 2.76 21.59 3.83
C ALA A 2 3.93 21.00 3.02
N ASP A 3 4.68 21.82 2.29
CA ASP A 3 5.83 21.38 1.51
C ASP A 3 6.98 20.85 2.37
N LEU A 4 7.26 21.51 3.51
CA LEU A 4 8.30 21.07 4.44
C LEU A 4 7.95 19.68 5.02
N TYR A 5 6.68 19.48 5.40
CA TYR A 5 6.20 18.19 5.89
C TYR A 5 6.29 17.10 4.83
N PHE A 6 5.94 17.44 3.58
CA PHE A 6 6.05 16.54 2.45
C PHE A 6 7.50 16.10 2.19
N TRP A 7 8.46 17.05 2.12
CA TRP A 7 9.87 16.73 1.93
C TRP A 7 10.46 15.96 3.11
N ALA A 8 10.08 16.33 4.34
CA ALA A 8 10.51 15.60 5.54
C ALA A 8 10.02 14.15 5.53
N SER A 9 8.77 13.91 5.15
CA SER A 9 8.22 12.55 5.05
C SER A 9 8.94 11.68 4.02
N LYS A 10 9.33 12.25 2.87
CA LYS A 10 10.10 11.56 1.83
C LYS A 10 11.53 11.26 2.27
N LEU A 11 12.18 12.22 2.95
CA LEU A 11 13.52 12.01 3.49
C LEU A 11 13.52 10.93 4.58
N ILE A 12 12.57 11.00 5.50
CA ILE A 12 12.38 9.98 6.53
C ILE A 12 12.09 8.64 5.88
N GLY A 13 11.22 8.59 4.87
CA GLY A 13 10.92 7.38 4.11
C GLY A 13 12.16 6.73 3.49
N PHE A 14 13.06 7.53 2.92
CA PHE A 14 14.32 7.03 2.37
C PHE A 14 15.20 6.33 3.42
N PHE A 15 15.30 6.90 4.63
CA PHE A 15 16.06 6.31 5.74
C PHE A 15 15.33 5.14 6.42
N LEU A 16 14.01 5.08 6.32
CA LEU A 16 13.21 3.97 6.83
C LEU A 16 13.22 2.77 5.89
N GLU A 17 13.69 2.93 4.64
CA GLU A 17 13.82 1.79 3.74
C GLU A 17 14.98 0.89 4.19
N PRO A 18 14.71 -0.38 4.56
CA PRO A 18 15.70 -1.24 5.23
C PRO A 18 16.98 -1.44 4.43
N LEU A 19 16.88 -1.51 3.11
CA LEU A 19 18.03 -1.70 2.23
C LEU A 19 18.95 -0.47 2.22
N HIS A 20 18.37 0.74 2.15
CA HIS A 20 19.13 2.00 2.20
C HIS A 20 19.77 2.21 3.57
N ALA A 21 19.00 2.02 4.65
CA ALA A 21 19.51 2.17 6.01
C ALA A 21 20.68 1.22 6.28
N LEU A 22 20.52 -0.06 5.93
CA LEU A 22 21.55 -1.06 6.14
C LEU A 22 22.77 -0.85 5.23
N GLY A 23 22.55 -0.40 3.98
CA GLY A 23 23.64 -0.02 3.06
C GLY A 23 24.48 1.14 3.60
N LEU A 24 23.83 2.20 4.09
CA LEU A 24 24.51 3.36 4.71
C LEU A 24 25.27 2.95 5.97
N LEU A 25 24.66 2.14 6.84
CA LEU A 25 25.30 1.62 8.05
C LEU A 25 26.53 0.79 7.70
N THR A 26 26.44 -0.03 6.67
CA THR A 26 27.56 -0.83 6.17
C THR A 26 28.69 0.07 5.69
N ALA A 27 28.39 1.06 4.84
CA ALA A 27 29.39 2.00 4.34
C ALA A 27 30.08 2.76 5.48
N LEU A 28 29.32 3.29 6.44
CA LEU A 28 29.85 4.00 7.61
C LEU A 28 30.76 3.09 8.46
N THR A 29 30.33 1.85 8.70
CA THR A 29 31.12 0.88 9.45
C THR A 29 32.44 0.59 8.75
N LEU A 30 32.44 0.35 7.44
CA LEU A 30 33.66 0.06 6.65
C LEU A 30 34.64 1.25 6.71
N VAL A 31 34.17 2.49 6.58
CA VAL A 31 34.99 3.70 6.64
C VAL A 31 35.65 3.88 8.04
N THR A 32 34.92 3.53 9.10
CA THR A 32 35.41 3.72 10.48
C THR A 32 36.13 2.49 11.04
N LEU A 33 36.09 1.37 10.36
CA LEU A 33 36.53 0.06 10.85
C LEU A 33 37.99 0.03 11.30
N SER A 34 38.88 0.79 10.64
CA SER A 34 40.29 0.89 10.98
C SER A 34 40.57 1.60 12.32
N ARG A 35 39.61 2.43 12.77
CA ARG A 35 39.67 3.19 14.03
C ARG A 35 39.19 2.39 15.24
N TRP A 36 38.57 1.23 15.01
CA TRP A 36 37.95 0.45 16.08
C TRP A 36 38.97 -0.49 16.72
N ARG A 37 38.80 -0.71 18.04
CA ARG A 37 39.54 -1.77 18.75
C ARG A 37 39.21 -3.14 18.14
N PRO A 38 40.14 -4.11 18.14
CA PRO A 38 39.94 -5.41 17.45
C PRO A 38 38.64 -6.13 17.83
N ARG A 39 38.30 -6.18 19.12
CA ARG A 39 37.04 -6.79 19.59
C ARG A 39 35.79 -6.03 19.08
N ALA A 40 35.78 -4.69 19.14
CA ALA A 40 34.69 -3.88 18.65
C ALA A 40 34.50 -4.05 17.13
N ARG A 41 35.59 -4.16 16.39
CA ARG A 41 35.59 -4.44 14.95
C ARG A 41 34.93 -5.78 14.63
N GLN A 42 35.29 -6.85 15.37
CA GLN A 42 34.68 -8.18 15.18
C GLN A 42 33.17 -8.15 15.48
N ILE A 43 32.76 -7.51 16.57
CA ILE A 43 31.35 -7.36 16.94
C ILE A 43 30.61 -6.57 15.87
N GLY A 44 31.18 -5.45 15.41
CA GLY A 44 30.54 -4.62 14.36
C GLY A 44 30.34 -5.38 13.05
N VAL A 45 31.34 -6.12 12.59
CA VAL A 45 31.21 -6.96 11.40
C VAL A 45 30.18 -8.07 11.61
N LEU A 46 30.18 -8.73 12.76
CA LEU A 46 29.19 -9.75 13.08
C LEU A 46 27.77 -9.18 13.09
N CYS A 47 27.56 -8.02 13.71
CA CYS A 47 26.24 -7.34 13.70
C CYS A 47 25.77 -7.01 12.28
N LEU A 48 26.67 -6.54 11.40
CA LEU A 48 26.31 -6.29 10.00
C LEU A 48 25.93 -7.59 9.29
N LEU A 49 26.70 -8.65 9.43
CA LEU A 49 26.38 -9.94 8.80
C LEU A 49 25.04 -10.49 9.28
N VAL A 50 24.76 -10.39 10.58
CA VAL A 50 23.48 -10.80 11.16
C VAL A 50 22.34 -9.92 10.60
N SER A 51 22.53 -8.60 10.52
CA SER A 51 21.49 -7.68 10.00
C SER A 51 21.18 -7.98 8.53
N TRP A 52 22.19 -8.21 7.69
CA TRP A 52 21.99 -8.62 6.29
C TRP A 52 21.33 -10.01 6.20
N GLY A 53 21.73 -10.94 7.07
CA GLY A 53 21.10 -12.26 7.17
C GLY A 53 19.62 -12.18 7.56
N LEU A 54 19.28 -11.37 8.54
CA LEU A 54 17.90 -11.15 8.98
C LEU A 54 17.05 -10.46 7.89
N LEU A 55 17.62 -9.49 7.15
CA LEU A 55 16.91 -8.84 6.07
C LEU A 55 16.52 -9.82 4.95
N GLY A 56 17.37 -10.80 4.63
CA GLY A 56 17.06 -11.83 3.65
C GLY A 56 16.26 -13.03 4.18
N ALA A 57 16.01 -13.12 5.49
CA ALA A 57 15.33 -14.25 6.12
C ALA A 57 13.80 -14.20 5.88
N LEU A 58 13.33 -14.74 4.76
CA LEU A 58 11.93 -14.64 4.32
C LEU A 58 10.92 -15.20 5.32
N PRO A 59 11.12 -16.34 6.01
CA PRO A 59 10.16 -16.83 6.99
C PRO A 59 9.85 -15.81 8.08
N LEU A 60 10.83 -15.00 8.49
CA LEU A 60 10.64 -13.91 9.45
C LEU A 60 9.68 -12.85 8.92
N TRP A 61 9.94 -12.36 7.70
CA TRP A 61 9.15 -11.27 7.12
C TRP A 61 7.74 -11.72 6.75
N HIS A 62 7.57 -12.94 6.22
CA HIS A 62 6.24 -13.50 5.98
C HIS A 62 5.44 -13.65 7.28
N THR A 63 6.08 -14.09 8.38
CA THR A 63 5.42 -14.17 9.69
C THR A 63 4.98 -12.79 10.17
N LEU A 64 5.87 -11.81 10.15
CA LEU A 64 5.56 -10.46 10.62
C LEU A 64 4.50 -9.77 9.77
N LEU A 65 4.60 -9.84 8.43
CA LEU A 65 3.61 -9.26 7.53
C LEU A 65 2.26 -9.97 7.65
N GLY A 66 2.26 -11.29 7.83
CA GLY A 66 1.04 -12.06 8.05
C GLY A 66 0.27 -11.62 9.29
N THR A 67 0.95 -11.18 10.37
CA THR A 67 0.27 -10.63 11.54
C THR A 67 -0.48 -9.33 11.23
N LEU A 68 -0.01 -8.55 10.27
CA LEU A 68 -0.66 -7.33 9.81
C LEU A 68 -1.85 -7.66 8.89
N GLU A 69 -1.65 -8.53 7.91
CA GLU A 69 -2.67 -8.92 6.93
C GLU A 69 -3.87 -9.64 7.54
N GLN A 70 -3.66 -10.34 8.66
CA GLN A 70 -4.72 -11.05 9.38
C GLN A 70 -5.58 -10.15 10.29
N GLN A 71 -5.21 -8.88 10.50
CA GLN A 71 -6.01 -7.96 11.32
C GLN A 71 -7.37 -7.64 10.69
N LYS A 72 -7.47 -7.66 9.38
CA LYS A 72 -8.70 -7.47 8.63
C LYS A 72 -8.81 -8.55 7.57
N VAL A 73 -9.78 -9.42 7.74
CA VAL A 73 -9.97 -10.56 6.85
C VAL A 73 -11.08 -10.29 5.84
N ARG A 74 -10.96 -10.90 4.68
CA ARG A 74 -11.99 -10.90 3.65
C ARG A 74 -13.27 -11.56 4.21
N PRO A 75 -14.47 -10.99 4.02
CA PRO A 75 -15.71 -11.60 4.47
C PRO A 75 -15.90 -12.95 3.77
N THR A 76 -16.26 -13.97 4.54
CA THR A 76 -16.53 -15.33 4.02
C THR A 76 -17.83 -15.37 3.22
N THR A 77 -18.78 -14.51 3.57
CA THR A 77 -20.04 -14.33 2.86
C THR A 77 -20.19 -12.86 2.51
N LEU A 78 -20.38 -12.57 1.23
CA LEU A 78 -20.62 -11.22 0.79
C LEU A 78 -22.04 -10.78 1.18
N PRO A 79 -22.24 -9.49 1.54
CA PRO A 79 -23.57 -8.95 1.81
C PRO A 79 -24.47 -9.06 0.57
N ASP A 80 -25.76 -9.34 0.77
CA ASP A 80 -26.74 -9.36 -0.33
C ASP A 80 -26.89 -8.00 -1.00
N GLN A 81 -26.71 -6.91 -0.23
CA GLN A 81 -26.82 -5.52 -0.70
C GLN A 81 -25.64 -4.70 -0.18
N ILE A 82 -25.06 -3.92 -1.08
CA ILE A 82 -24.02 -2.93 -0.79
C ILE A 82 -24.37 -1.59 -1.43
N ALA A 83 -23.86 -0.50 -0.88
CA ALA A 83 -24.00 0.83 -1.46
C ALA A 83 -23.08 1.01 -2.69
N GLY A 84 -21.92 0.38 -2.68
CA GLY A 84 -20.93 0.45 -3.76
C GLY A 84 -19.60 -0.19 -3.39
N ILE A 85 -18.63 -0.01 -4.27
CA ILE A 85 -17.28 -0.54 -4.14
C ILE A 85 -16.31 0.63 -4.15
N ILE A 86 -15.42 0.71 -3.16
CA ILE A 86 -14.33 1.69 -3.11
C ILE A 86 -13.03 0.93 -3.37
N VAL A 87 -12.32 1.30 -4.42
CA VAL A 87 -11.02 0.72 -4.80
C VAL A 87 -9.95 1.77 -4.56
N LEU A 88 -9.01 1.47 -3.65
CA LEU A 88 -7.89 2.38 -3.39
C LEU A 88 -6.79 2.19 -4.42
N GLY A 89 -6.24 3.30 -4.88
CA GLY A 89 -5.11 3.38 -5.80
C GLY A 89 -3.84 2.68 -5.28
N GLY A 90 -2.83 2.59 -6.12
CA GLY A 90 -1.56 1.90 -5.89
C GLY A 90 -1.41 0.58 -6.66
N ALA A 91 -2.32 0.30 -7.61
CA ALA A 91 -2.31 -0.90 -8.45
C ALA A 91 -1.84 -0.64 -9.89
N LEU A 92 -1.75 0.62 -10.30
CA LEU A 92 -1.34 1.00 -11.64
C LEU A 92 0.06 1.61 -11.62
N ASP A 93 0.83 1.32 -12.66
CA ASP A 93 2.13 1.94 -12.85
C ASP A 93 1.99 3.39 -13.25
N SER A 94 3.09 4.14 -13.10
CA SER A 94 3.10 5.57 -13.37
C SER A 94 2.62 5.91 -14.78
N GLY A 95 1.95 7.05 -14.91
CA GLY A 95 1.52 7.59 -16.21
C GLY A 95 2.64 7.76 -17.25
N GLY A 96 3.91 7.61 -16.84
CA GLY A 96 5.06 7.61 -17.73
C GLY A 96 5.09 6.42 -18.70
N ILE A 97 4.74 5.22 -18.27
CA ILE A 97 4.63 4.04 -19.16
C ILE A 97 3.48 4.26 -20.14
N HIS A 98 2.34 4.72 -19.66
CA HIS A 98 1.20 5.04 -20.53
C HIS A 98 1.55 6.13 -21.55
N GLN A 99 2.22 7.20 -21.14
CA GLN A 99 2.62 8.28 -22.03
C GLN A 99 3.56 7.80 -23.14
N GLN A 100 4.43 6.83 -22.85
CA GLN A 100 5.42 6.32 -23.80
C GLN A 100 4.86 5.24 -24.73
N HIS A 101 3.99 4.38 -24.21
CA HIS A 101 3.57 3.14 -24.89
C HIS A 101 2.06 3.06 -25.16
N GLY A 102 1.25 3.97 -24.63
CA GLY A 102 -0.21 3.98 -24.81
C GLY A 102 -0.96 2.82 -24.12
N VAL A 103 -0.30 2.13 -23.18
CA VAL A 103 -0.89 0.98 -22.49
C VAL A 103 -1.12 1.27 -21.00
N VAL A 104 -2.16 0.69 -20.43
CA VAL A 104 -2.37 0.68 -18.99
C VAL A 104 -1.60 -0.49 -18.39
N ALA A 105 -0.57 -0.18 -17.58
CA ALA A 105 0.25 -1.18 -16.93
C ALA A 105 -0.18 -1.36 -15.47
N LEU A 106 -0.48 -2.60 -15.08
CA LEU A 106 -0.72 -2.96 -13.69
C LEU A 106 0.60 -3.38 -13.04
N ASN A 107 0.79 -2.97 -11.80
CA ASN A 107 1.92 -3.37 -10.98
C ASN A 107 1.62 -4.63 -10.14
N SER A 108 2.46 -4.91 -9.17
CA SER A 108 2.31 -6.09 -8.31
C SER A 108 1.01 -6.11 -7.49
N ALA A 109 0.31 -4.97 -7.31
CA ALA A 109 -0.97 -4.89 -6.62
C ALA A 109 -2.19 -5.02 -7.57
N ALA A 110 -2.01 -5.60 -8.76
CA ALA A 110 -3.02 -5.80 -9.80
C ALA A 110 -4.32 -6.43 -9.30
N GLU A 111 -4.26 -7.22 -8.23
CA GLU A 111 -5.43 -7.88 -7.64
C GLU A 111 -6.50 -6.87 -7.19
N ARG A 112 -6.14 -5.63 -6.84
CA ARG A 112 -7.13 -4.57 -6.52
C ARG A 112 -8.05 -4.32 -7.71
N MET A 113 -7.48 -4.28 -8.92
CA MET A 113 -8.23 -4.02 -10.15
C MET A 113 -9.02 -5.26 -10.63
N THR A 114 -8.41 -6.44 -10.60
CA THR A 114 -9.06 -7.68 -11.03
C THR A 114 -10.19 -8.11 -10.10
N GLU A 115 -10.03 -7.92 -8.77
CA GLU A 115 -11.09 -8.17 -7.81
C GLU A 115 -12.21 -7.12 -7.89
N ALA A 116 -11.89 -5.86 -8.22
CA ALA A 116 -12.90 -4.88 -8.52
C ALA A 116 -13.81 -5.34 -9.67
N LEU A 117 -13.26 -5.85 -10.77
CA LEU A 117 -14.04 -6.43 -11.88
C LEU A 117 -14.89 -7.63 -11.43
N THR A 118 -14.36 -8.48 -10.55
CA THR A 118 -15.10 -9.62 -9.97
C THR A 118 -16.31 -9.11 -9.15
N LEU A 119 -16.09 -8.13 -8.28
CA LEU A 119 -17.16 -7.52 -7.49
C LEU A 119 -18.19 -6.79 -8.37
N MET A 120 -17.74 -6.15 -9.44
CA MET A 120 -18.63 -5.51 -10.43
C MET A 120 -19.57 -6.48 -11.11
N ARG A 121 -19.17 -7.75 -11.30
CA ARG A 121 -20.04 -8.81 -11.82
C ARG A 121 -21.05 -9.30 -10.80
N ILE A 122 -20.64 -9.37 -9.52
CA ILE A 122 -21.52 -9.79 -8.41
C ILE A 122 -22.58 -8.71 -8.14
N TYR A 123 -22.18 -7.44 -8.21
CA TYR A 123 -23.01 -6.27 -7.92
C TYR A 123 -23.12 -5.36 -9.16
N PRO A 124 -23.92 -5.75 -10.18
CA PRO A 124 -23.92 -5.06 -11.48
C PRO A 124 -24.49 -3.65 -11.45
N ASN A 125 -25.26 -3.29 -10.43
CA ASN A 125 -26.01 -2.05 -10.36
C ASN A 125 -25.47 -1.02 -9.34
N VAL A 126 -24.32 -1.30 -8.69
CA VAL A 126 -23.77 -0.37 -7.71
C VAL A 126 -22.63 0.46 -8.30
N PRO A 127 -22.41 1.69 -7.82
CA PRO A 127 -21.29 2.52 -8.23
C PRO A 127 -19.94 1.94 -7.74
N VAL A 128 -18.89 2.24 -8.49
CA VAL A 128 -17.51 1.93 -8.15
C VAL A 128 -16.75 3.24 -8.04
N VAL A 129 -16.17 3.52 -6.89
CA VAL A 129 -15.28 4.66 -6.68
C VAL A 129 -13.85 4.18 -6.78
N PHE A 130 -13.07 4.71 -7.70
CA PHE A 130 -11.63 4.59 -7.67
C PHE A 130 -11.05 5.84 -7.00
N SER A 131 -10.29 5.65 -5.93
CA SER A 131 -9.72 6.75 -5.16
C SER A 131 -8.20 6.66 -5.12
N GLY A 132 -7.53 7.64 -5.76
CA GLY A 132 -6.08 7.76 -5.80
C GLY A 132 -5.62 8.63 -6.97
N TYR A 133 -4.81 9.65 -6.65
CA TYR A 133 -4.23 10.52 -7.70
C TYR A 133 -2.83 10.06 -8.08
N SER A 134 -1.86 10.29 -7.18
CA SER A 134 -0.47 9.84 -7.32
C SER A 134 0.31 10.12 -6.04
N GLY A 135 0.97 9.11 -5.51
CA GLY A 135 1.94 9.26 -4.41
C GLY A 135 3.33 9.74 -4.88
N GLU A 136 3.53 10.02 -6.17
CA GLU A 136 4.82 10.40 -6.74
C GLU A 136 5.15 11.88 -6.52
N LEU A 137 6.46 12.17 -6.37
CA LEU A 137 6.98 13.55 -6.25
C LEU A 137 6.80 14.38 -7.52
N ARG A 138 6.72 13.73 -8.67
CA ARG A 138 6.46 14.32 -9.98
C ARG A 138 5.57 13.39 -10.76
N THR A 139 4.31 13.74 -10.86
CA THR A 139 3.38 13.08 -11.79
C THR A 139 3.82 13.35 -13.22
N ARG A 140 4.08 12.28 -13.97
CA ARG A 140 4.31 12.34 -15.41
C ARG A 140 3.16 11.62 -16.10
N GLY A 141 2.48 12.31 -17.02
CA GLY A 141 1.37 11.72 -17.78
C GLY A 141 0.03 11.71 -17.01
N ALA A 142 -0.82 10.72 -17.29
CA ALA A 142 -2.14 10.59 -16.70
C ALA A 142 -2.08 10.25 -15.21
N SER A 143 -3.07 10.73 -14.43
CA SER A 143 -3.23 10.33 -13.03
C SER A 143 -3.62 8.85 -12.94
N GLU A 144 -3.37 8.23 -11.79
CA GLU A 144 -3.76 6.84 -11.56
C GLU A 144 -5.27 6.63 -11.75
N ALA A 145 -6.09 7.59 -11.32
CA ALA A 145 -7.54 7.54 -11.51
C ALA A 145 -7.94 7.52 -13.01
N HIS A 146 -7.26 8.31 -13.86
CA HIS A 146 -7.53 8.27 -15.30
C HIS A 146 -7.09 6.96 -15.94
N LEU A 147 -5.95 6.38 -15.50
CA LEU A 147 -5.51 5.07 -15.95
C LEU A 147 -6.47 3.97 -15.49
N ALA A 148 -7.02 4.08 -14.29
CA ALA A 148 -8.05 3.17 -13.80
C ALA A 148 -9.33 3.25 -14.64
N LEU A 149 -9.76 4.46 -15.01
CA LEU A 149 -10.91 4.64 -15.89
C LEU A 149 -10.69 3.95 -17.24
N GLN A 150 -9.52 4.16 -17.85
CA GLN A 150 -9.17 3.49 -19.10
C GLN A 150 -9.13 1.96 -18.93
N PHE A 151 -8.56 1.45 -17.82
CA PHE A 151 -8.58 0.02 -17.52
C PHE A 151 -10.01 -0.54 -17.47
N PHE A 152 -10.93 0.16 -16.79
CA PHE A 152 -12.33 -0.28 -16.72
C PHE A 152 -13.04 -0.17 -18.08
N ASP A 153 -12.77 0.84 -18.86
CA ASP A 153 -13.30 0.97 -20.22
C ASP A 153 -12.87 -0.20 -21.12
N GLU A 154 -11.58 -0.49 -21.13
CA GLU A 154 -11.00 -1.58 -21.95
C GLU A 154 -11.42 -2.99 -21.49
N THR A 155 -11.66 -3.20 -20.19
CA THR A 155 -11.92 -4.54 -19.62
C THR A 155 -13.39 -4.82 -19.34
N TRP A 156 -14.17 -3.79 -19.02
CA TRP A 156 -15.59 -3.89 -18.69
C TRP A 156 -16.49 -3.40 -19.82
N GLY A 157 -16.02 -2.46 -20.65
CA GLY A 157 -16.73 -1.90 -21.79
C GLY A 157 -17.74 -0.80 -21.45
N SER A 158 -17.82 -0.32 -20.20
CA SER A 158 -18.59 0.85 -19.78
C SER A 158 -17.99 1.46 -18.52
N THR A 159 -18.02 2.79 -18.45
CA THR A 159 -17.56 3.57 -17.30
C THR A 159 -18.70 4.33 -16.60
N ASP A 160 -19.95 4.10 -16.97
CA ASP A 160 -21.11 4.88 -16.52
C ASP A 160 -21.30 4.91 -14.99
N ARG A 161 -20.81 3.88 -14.30
CA ARG A 161 -20.88 3.75 -12.84
C ARG A 161 -19.54 3.92 -12.12
N ILE A 162 -18.51 4.32 -12.86
CA ILE A 162 -17.18 4.57 -12.29
C ILE A 162 -17.08 6.03 -11.86
N LEU A 163 -16.87 6.25 -10.59
CA LEU A 163 -16.62 7.57 -10.01
C LEU A 163 -15.12 7.68 -9.71
N LEU A 164 -14.51 8.78 -10.12
CA LEU A 164 -13.08 9.01 -9.91
C LEU A 164 -12.86 10.04 -8.80
N GLU A 165 -12.07 9.68 -7.82
CA GLU A 165 -11.46 10.61 -6.90
C GLU A 165 -9.97 10.71 -7.27
N ASP A 166 -9.56 11.86 -7.80
CA ASP A 166 -8.27 12.09 -8.42
C ASP A 166 -7.45 13.24 -7.79
N GLN A 167 -7.76 13.61 -6.55
CA GLN A 167 -7.11 14.74 -5.86
C GLN A 167 -6.27 14.32 -4.65
N SER A 168 -6.50 13.13 -4.13
CA SER A 168 -5.87 12.63 -2.91
C SER A 168 -4.38 12.31 -3.10
N ARG A 169 -3.57 12.69 -2.10
CA ARG A 169 -2.12 12.45 -2.05
C ARG A 169 -1.72 11.42 -0.99
N ASN A 170 -2.66 11.02 -0.17
CA ASN A 170 -2.48 10.07 0.93
C ASN A 170 -3.83 9.43 1.32
N THR A 171 -3.79 8.39 2.15
CA THR A 171 -4.98 7.61 2.53
C THR A 171 -6.02 8.42 3.32
N VAL A 172 -5.61 9.44 4.08
CA VAL A 172 -6.56 10.32 4.81
C VAL A 172 -7.35 11.18 3.80
N GLU A 173 -6.65 11.72 2.80
CA GLU A 173 -7.29 12.46 1.72
C GLU A 173 -8.18 11.54 0.87
N ASN A 174 -7.77 10.29 0.60
CA ASN A 174 -8.63 9.30 -0.08
C ASN A 174 -9.97 9.16 0.63
N ALA A 175 -9.96 8.91 1.94
CA ALA A 175 -11.19 8.73 2.70
C ALA A 175 -12.06 9.98 2.70
N ARG A 176 -11.46 11.15 2.95
CA ARG A 176 -12.17 12.44 3.00
C ARG A 176 -12.79 12.82 1.66
N TYR A 177 -12.03 12.67 0.56
CA TYR A 177 -12.52 13.06 -0.75
C TYR A 177 -13.48 12.04 -1.33
N THR A 178 -13.30 10.74 -1.03
CA THR A 178 -14.29 9.71 -1.35
C THR A 178 -15.61 9.98 -0.63
N GLU A 179 -15.59 10.32 0.66
CA GLU A 179 -16.80 10.71 1.40
C GLU A 179 -17.50 11.92 0.76
N ALA A 180 -16.73 12.94 0.37
CA ALA A 180 -17.28 14.14 -0.27
C ALA A 180 -17.83 13.85 -1.67
N LEU A 181 -17.25 12.92 -2.42
CA LEU A 181 -17.69 12.51 -3.75
C LEU A 181 -19.02 11.73 -3.69
N ILE A 182 -19.23 10.95 -2.62
CA ILE A 182 -20.43 10.16 -2.42
C ILE A 182 -21.51 11.05 -1.76
N ALA A 183 -22.30 11.75 -2.59
CA ALA A 183 -23.27 12.75 -2.11
C ALA A 183 -24.40 12.13 -1.28
N ASP A 184 -24.87 10.92 -1.64
CA ASP A 184 -25.97 10.23 -0.96
C ASP A 184 -25.43 9.05 -0.16
N LEU A 185 -25.49 9.16 1.17
CA LEU A 185 -25.13 8.10 2.08
C LEU A 185 -26.22 7.04 2.09
N SER A 186 -25.99 5.94 1.39
CA SER A 186 -26.84 4.75 1.48
C SER A 186 -26.75 4.13 2.88
N PRO A 187 -27.83 3.54 3.42
CA PRO A 187 -27.79 2.76 4.65
C PRO A 187 -26.97 1.47 4.51
N HIS A 188 -26.69 1.05 3.28
CA HIS A 188 -25.89 -0.13 3.00
C HIS A 188 -24.39 0.17 3.07
N PRO A 189 -23.57 -0.83 3.40
CA PRO A 189 -22.11 -0.66 3.50
C PRO A 189 -21.46 -0.58 2.11
N TRP A 190 -20.29 0.04 2.04
CA TRP A 190 -19.36 0.01 0.91
C TRP A 190 -18.33 -1.07 1.10
N LEU A 191 -17.97 -1.81 0.04
CA LEU A 191 -16.81 -2.70 0.07
C LEU A 191 -15.55 -1.87 -0.17
N LEU A 192 -14.62 -1.90 0.79
CA LEU A 192 -13.33 -1.23 0.69
C LEU A 192 -12.27 -2.21 0.20
N VAL A 193 -11.80 -2.03 -1.03
CA VAL A 193 -10.83 -2.89 -1.70
C VAL A 193 -9.44 -2.27 -1.68
N THR A 194 -8.49 -2.93 -1.06
CA THR A 194 -7.05 -2.56 -1.09
C THR A 194 -6.20 -3.78 -0.69
N SER A 195 -4.87 -3.65 -0.80
CA SER A 195 -3.94 -4.72 -0.39
C SER A 195 -4.10 -5.09 1.07
N ALA A 196 -3.99 -6.38 1.39
CA ALA A 196 -4.21 -6.93 2.73
C ALA A 196 -3.30 -6.28 3.79
N PHE A 197 -2.03 -6.03 3.46
CA PHE A 197 -1.10 -5.36 4.36
C PHE A 197 -1.47 -3.89 4.62
N HIS A 198 -2.12 -3.22 3.67
CA HIS A 198 -2.59 -1.84 3.79
C HIS A 198 -3.96 -1.72 4.48
N MET A 199 -4.78 -2.76 4.42
CA MET A 199 -6.16 -2.77 4.90
C MET A 199 -6.34 -2.31 6.36
N PRO A 200 -5.51 -2.69 7.33
CA PRO A 200 -5.66 -2.22 8.72
C PRO A 200 -5.64 -0.70 8.83
N ARG A 201 -4.70 -0.03 8.14
CA ARG A 201 -4.59 1.43 8.13
C ARG A 201 -5.70 2.09 7.34
N ALA A 202 -5.99 1.59 6.14
CA ALA A 202 -7.04 2.14 5.30
C ALA A 202 -8.41 2.06 5.99
N HIS A 203 -8.77 0.89 6.54
CA HIS A 203 -10.05 0.73 7.22
C HIS A 203 -10.15 1.57 8.50
N ALA A 204 -9.07 1.73 9.28
CA ALA A 204 -9.06 2.63 10.43
C ALA A 204 -9.41 4.07 10.00
N ILE A 205 -8.77 4.57 8.93
CA ILE A 205 -8.99 5.92 8.40
C ILE A 205 -10.42 6.07 7.85
N PHE A 206 -10.93 5.10 7.09
CA PHE A 206 -12.30 5.13 6.57
C PHE A 206 -13.36 5.03 7.67
N SER A 207 -13.05 4.39 8.80
CA SER A 207 -13.96 4.30 9.96
C SER A 207 -14.22 5.64 10.64
N ASP A 208 -13.40 6.67 10.36
CA ASP A 208 -13.60 8.03 10.86
C ASP A 208 -14.45 8.90 9.93
N THR A 209 -14.84 8.35 8.79
CA THR A 209 -15.81 8.99 7.88
C THR A 209 -17.23 8.56 8.24
N ARG A 210 -18.23 9.18 7.61
CA ARG A 210 -19.64 8.75 7.73
C ARG A 210 -19.95 7.49 6.92
N LEU A 211 -19.00 7.00 6.12
CA LEU A 211 -19.17 5.82 5.30
C LEU A 211 -19.06 4.54 6.14
N THR A 212 -20.08 3.71 6.10
CA THR A 212 -19.96 2.35 6.65
C THR A 212 -19.20 1.50 5.64
N THR A 213 -17.99 1.03 6.00
CA THR A 213 -17.16 0.22 5.10
C THR A 213 -16.95 -1.20 5.63
N ILE A 214 -16.97 -2.17 4.72
CA ILE A 214 -16.59 -3.57 4.98
C ILE A 214 -15.24 -3.79 4.33
N PRO A 215 -14.20 -4.19 5.07
CA PRO A 215 -12.89 -4.53 4.53
C PRO A 215 -12.99 -5.67 3.51
N TYR A 216 -12.40 -5.47 2.35
CA TYR A 216 -12.25 -6.50 1.33
C TYR A 216 -10.78 -6.56 0.88
N PRO A 217 -9.90 -7.12 1.75
CA PRO A 217 -8.47 -7.23 1.45
C PRO A 217 -8.21 -8.18 0.28
N VAL A 218 -7.25 -7.78 -0.54
CA VAL A 218 -6.71 -8.51 -1.70
C VAL A 218 -5.19 -8.38 -1.70
N ASP A 219 -4.50 -8.93 -2.68
CA ASP A 219 -3.06 -8.73 -2.82
C ASP A 219 -2.31 -9.08 -1.52
N TYR A 220 -2.49 -10.32 -1.05
CA TYR A 220 -1.73 -10.85 0.08
C TYR A 220 -0.28 -11.10 -0.30
N ARG A 221 0.65 -10.64 0.52
CA ARG A 221 2.09 -10.77 0.31
C ARG A 221 2.75 -11.79 1.23
N SER A 222 2.12 -12.08 2.36
CA SER A 222 2.60 -13.13 3.25
C SER A 222 2.18 -14.52 2.74
N MET A 223 3.02 -15.48 3.00
CA MET A 223 2.72 -16.89 2.82
C MET A 223 3.12 -17.66 4.08
N HIS A 224 2.69 -18.91 4.20
CA HIS A 224 3.09 -19.70 5.34
C HIS A 224 4.63 -19.86 5.34
N PRO A 225 5.30 -19.71 6.49
CA PRO A 225 6.77 -19.74 6.55
C PRO A 225 7.40 -21.01 5.99
N SER A 226 6.71 -22.16 6.07
CA SER A 226 7.19 -23.44 5.49
C SER A 226 7.19 -23.45 3.97
N ASP A 227 6.39 -22.63 3.33
CA ASP A 227 6.21 -22.58 1.87
C ASP A 227 7.11 -21.52 1.23
N SER A 228 7.71 -20.68 2.06
CA SER A 228 8.65 -19.65 1.62
C SER A 228 10.06 -20.19 1.39
N ARG A 229 10.80 -19.55 0.49
CA ARG A 229 12.26 -19.75 0.43
C ARG A 229 12.87 -19.28 1.74
N TRP A 230 13.92 -19.94 2.18
CA TRP A 230 14.62 -19.55 3.41
C TRP A 230 15.25 -18.18 3.34
N PHE A 231 15.80 -17.84 2.17
CA PHE A 231 16.55 -16.61 1.99
C PHE A 231 16.40 -16.02 0.59
N ASN A 232 16.04 -14.74 0.56
CA ASN A 232 16.17 -13.86 -0.60
C ASN A 232 16.25 -12.41 -0.08
N LEU A 233 17.34 -11.74 -0.36
CA LEU A 233 17.60 -10.40 0.17
C LEU A 233 16.65 -9.34 -0.39
N LEU A 234 16.35 -9.39 -1.70
CA LEU A 234 15.49 -8.41 -2.35
C LEU A 234 14.03 -8.58 -1.92
N ASP A 235 13.54 -9.82 -1.90
CA ASP A 235 12.18 -10.11 -1.44
C ASP A 235 12.02 -9.75 0.05
N GLY A 236 13.02 -10.08 0.88
CA GLY A 236 13.02 -9.72 2.29
C GLY A 236 13.02 -8.22 2.52
N ALA A 237 13.82 -7.47 1.76
CA ALA A 237 13.81 -6.01 1.81
C ALA A 237 12.45 -5.43 1.40
N THR A 238 11.82 -5.98 0.37
CA THR A 238 10.48 -5.56 -0.08
C THR A 238 9.43 -5.80 1.01
N LEU A 239 9.38 -6.99 1.58
CA LEU A 239 8.44 -7.32 2.67
C LEU A 239 8.68 -6.45 3.91
N ALA A 240 9.95 -6.22 4.26
CA ALA A 240 10.31 -5.34 5.38
C ALA A 240 9.87 -3.89 5.13
N THR A 241 10.06 -3.37 3.91
CA THR A 241 9.62 -2.02 3.53
C THR A 241 8.11 -1.89 3.66
N LEU A 242 7.32 -2.83 3.14
CA LEU A 242 5.87 -2.84 3.27
C LEU A 242 5.43 -2.82 4.74
N LEU A 243 6.00 -3.70 5.55
CA LEU A 243 5.69 -3.82 6.97
C LEU A 243 5.99 -2.53 7.74
N ILE A 244 7.20 -1.98 7.56
CA ILE A 244 7.63 -0.75 8.25
C ILE A 244 6.77 0.44 7.81
N HIS A 245 6.49 0.56 6.52
CA HIS A 245 5.65 1.63 5.98
C HIS A 245 4.25 1.62 6.61
N GLU A 246 3.61 0.47 6.69
CA GLU A 246 2.26 0.35 7.24
C GLU A 246 2.23 0.52 8.76
N TRP A 247 3.19 -0.02 9.49
CA TRP A 247 3.29 0.16 10.94
C TRP A 247 3.54 1.62 11.33
N VAL A 248 4.47 2.28 10.64
CA VAL A 248 4.74 3.70 10.86
C VAL A 248 3.49 4.53 10.50
N GLY A 249 2.89 4.28 9.35
CA GLY A 249 1.68 5.00 8.91
C GLY A 249 0.51 4.82 9.88
N LEU A 250 0.26 3.60 10.36
CA LEU A 250 -0.81 3.30 11.32
C LEU A 250 -0.52 3.94 12.70
N THR A 251 0.74 3.92 13.15
CA THR A 251 1.14 4.51 14.43
C THR A 251 0.99 6.03 14.39
N VAL A 252 1.51 6.67 13.34
CA VAL A 252 1.36 8.11 13.13
C VAL A 252 -0.12 8.51 13.11
N TYR A 253 -0.94 7.79 12.36
CA TYR A 253 -2.36 8.05 12.29
C TYR A 253 -3.04 7.98 13.68
N ARG A 254 -2.77 6.94 14.46
CA ARG A 254 -3.36 6.78 15.82
C ARG A 254 -2.92 7.87 16.79
N VAL A 255 -1.65 8.28 16.72
CA VAL A 255 -1.13 9.33 17.61
C VAL A 255 -1.76 10.70 17.30
N PHE A 256 -1.92 11.05 16.02
CA PHE A 256 -2.48 12.35 15.63
C PHE A 256 -4.02 12.41 15.65
N GLN A 257 -4.71 11.29 15.83
CA GLN A 257 -6.16 11.28 16.06
C GLN A 257 -6.55 11.38 17.54
N SER A 258 -5.62 11.11 18.45
CA SER A 258 -5.89 11.19 19.90
C SER A 258 -5.86 12.62 20.47
N ASP A 259 -5.58 13.60 19.63
CA ASP A 259 -5.63 15.06 19.94
C ASP A 259 -6.80 15.73 19.19
#